data_4f00862dd75ac2ef27907b1eafeffabe
#
_entry.id   4f00862dd75ac2ef27907b1eafeffabe
#
_cell.length_a   1.000
_cell.length_b   1.000
_cell.length_c   1.000
_cell.angle_alpha   90.00
_cell.angle_beta   90.00
_cell.angle_gamma   90.00
#
_symmetry.space_group_name_H-M   'P 1'
#
loop_
_entity.id
_entity.type
_entity.pdbx_description
1 polymer ?
#
loop_
_entity_poly.entity_id
_entity_poly.type
_entity_poly.pdbx_seq_one_letter_code
_entity_poly.pdbx_strand_id
1 'polypeptide(L)'
;MSATEPPRFVPSTARAAEVRPLVMRCGAFGDMVLLTVLLRQLHLRFGKPVDVISSGPWTQPLLESESALGRLFLLRSRRTPYWLSLEQHRLVAWLGERGSGPTWFCDRGEGRHLLTLAGIPDDYVCDTNAYTWTQGETFADRYLHFGSYTPKAFEGLLPPAKPGIAPAACLNITPGAVAELEAWLARRRLEGRELIILHPGSRHIARRWLRPRSGTTKYWPEECWAKVVGAVREACPSHAILFSGTRAEGRFNAAIIRRSRVRDAHNIADSLSVRTLLALLQRAHSMISVDTGPAHAAAALGCPTVALFGTASPRLYRPGGTTTPAVALTGWVDGQQNILGITPESVVDSWLELLKTRGREVSGI
;
A
#
# COMPACT_ATOMS: atom_id res chain seq x y z
N MET A 1 -19.57 50.27 5.88
CA MET A 1 -18.10 50.24 5.97
C MET A 1 -17.65 48.87 5.49
N SER A 2 -17.13 48.78 4.26
CA SER A 2 -16.66 47.55 3.65
C SER A 2 -15.31 47.19 4.27
N ALA A 3 -15.23 46.04 4.94
CA ALA A 3 -13.99 45.52 5.44
C ALA A 3 -13.19 45.01 4.22
N THR A 4 -12.18 45.77 3.79
CA THR A 4 -11.16 45.33 2.83
C THR A 4 -10.37 44.21 3.46
N GLU A 5 -10.51 42.97 2.94
CA GLU A 5 -9.59 41.89 3.27
C GLU A 5 -8.13 42.35 2.99
N PRO A 6 -7.20 42.07 3.91
CA PRO A 6 -5.78 42.42 3.67
C PRO A 6 -5.29 41.69 2.42
N PRO A 7 -4.45 42.33 1.59
CA PRO A 7 -3.93 41.72 0.39
C PRO A 7 -3.17 40.43 0.74
N ARG A 8 -3.69 39.29 0.31
CA ARG A 8 -2.98 38.00 0.40
C ARG A 8 -1.72 38.11 -0.46
N PHE A 9 -0.57 38.13 0.17
CA PHE A 9 0.71 38.12 -0.50
C PHE A 9 0.88 36.79 -1.25
N VAL A 10 0.62 36.79 -2.56
CA VAL A 10 0.90 35.65 -3.42
C VAL A 10 2.38 35.75 -3.81
N PRO A 11 3.26 34.85 -3.33
CA PRO A 11 4.66 34.86 -3.73
C PRO A 11 4.77 34.68 -5.24
N SER A 12 5.82 35.24 -5.87
CA SER A 12 6.06 35.03 -7.30
C SER A 12 6.16 33.53 -7.60
N THR A 13 5.70 33.11 -8.77
CA THR A 13 5.69 31.69 -9.20
C THR A 13 7.10 31.08 -9.14
N ALA A 14 8.14 31.87 -9.43
CA ALA A 14 9.52 31.44 -9.29
C ALA A 14 9.87 31.07 -7.85
N ARG A 15 9.47 31.87 -6.85
CA ARG A 15 9.67 31.57 -5.43
C ARG A 15 8.83 30.39 -4.97
N ALA A 16 7.62 30.23 -5.52
CA ALA A 16 6.76 29.10 -5.23
C ALA A 16 7.33 27.78 -5.79
N ALA A 17 8.08 27.81 -6.88
CA ALA A 17 8.77 26.64 -7.44
C ALA A 17 9.89 26.11 -6.51
N GLU A 18 10.42 26.93 -5.59
CA GLU A 18 11.39 26.51 -4.60
C GLU A 18 10.78 25.80 -3.39
N VAL A 19 9.47 25.90 -3.20
CA VAL A 19 8.75 25.19 -2.14
C VAL A 19 8.77 23.68 -2.43
N ARG A 20 8.89 22.87 -1.38
CA ARG A 20 8.86 21.39 -1.55
C ARG A 20 7.62 20.94 -2.30
N PRO A 21 7.70 19.89 -3.13
CA PRO A 21 6.51 19.32 -3.74
C PRO A 21 5.56 18.80 -2.64
N LEU A 22 4.27 18.88 -2.92
CA LEU A 22 3.21 18.40 -2.03
C LEU A 22 2.42 17.29 -2.74
N VAL A 23 2.18 16.20 -2.02
CA VAL A 23 1.28 15.13 -2.49
C VAL A 23 0.13 14.98 -1.51
N MET A 24 -1.11 14.97 -2.03
CA MET A 24 -2.28 14.64 -1.23
C MET A 24 -2.86 13.31 -1.70
N ARG A 25 -2.78 12.29 -0.82
CA ARG A 25 -3.37 10.97 -1.03
C ARG A 25 -3.86 10.38 0.29
N CYS A 26 -5.17 10.24 0.43
CA CYS A 26 -5.81 9.61 1.58
C CYS A 26 -6.34 8.23 1.20
N GLY A 27 -5.44 7.30 0.96
CA GLY A 27 -5.72 5.97 0.43
C GLY A 27 -5.82 4.86 1.47
N ALA A 28 -6.21 3.67 1.02
CA ALA A 28 -6.08 2.45 1.80
C ALA A 28 -4.59 2.07 1.95
N PHE A 29 -4.31 1.06 2.77
CA PHE A 29 -2.95 0.59 3.03
C PHE A 29 -2.15 0.34 1.73
N GLY A 30 -2.71 -0.44 0.77
CA GLY A 30 -2.05 -0.73 -0.50
C GLY A 30 -1.83 0.50 -1.39
N ASP A 31 -2.76 1.47 -1.36
CA ASP A 31 -2.60 2.75 -2.07
C ASP A 31 -1.38 3.53 -1.57
N MET A 32 -1.13 3.48 -0.26
CA MET A 32 0.01 4.17 0.34
C MET A 32 1.33 3.47 0.04
N VAL A 33 1.33 2.13 -0.10
CA VAL A 33 2.49 1.38 -0.58
C VAL A 33 2.83 1.81 -2.01
N LEU A 34 1.85 1.84 -2.90
CA LEU A 34 2.04 2.24 -4.30
C LEU A 34 2.46 3.72 -4.43
N LEU A 35 2.03 4.58 -3.50
CA LEU A 35 2.40 6.00 -3.49
C LEU A 35 3.91 6.23 -3.41
N THR A 36 4.68 5.29 -2.86
CA THR A 36 6.15 5.39 -2.77
C THR A 36 6.81 5.61 -4.13
N VAL A 37 6.21 5.11 -5.22
CA VAL A 37 6.68 5.34 -6.59
C VAL A 37 6.64 6.83 -6.93
N LEU A 38 5.50 7.49 -6.66
CA LEU A 38 5.34 8.93 -6.90
C LEU A 38 6.29 9.75 -6.03
N LEU A 39 6.39 9.42 -4.73
CA LEU A 39 7.26 10.15 -3.80
C LEU A 39 8.71 10.10 -4.26
N ARG A 40 9.20 8.95 -4.68
CA ARG A 40 10.57 8.78 -5.20
C ARG A 40 10.79 9.49 -6.51
N GLN A 41 9.83 9.44 -7.43
CA GLN A 41 9.90 10.16 -8.70
C GLN A 41 9.98 11.67 -8.47
N LEU A 42 9.16 12.21 -7.58
CA LEU A 42 9.20 13.63 -7.25
C LEU A 42 10.49 14.00 -6.50
N HIS A 43 10.92 13.16 -5.56
CA HIS A 43 12.19 13.38 -4.85
C HIS A 43 13.39 13.40 -5.80
N LEU A 44 13.47 12.43 -6.72
CA LEU A 44 14.51 12.39 -7.75
C LEU A 44 14.47 13.63 -8.66
N ARG A 45 13.26 14.04 -9.06
CA ARG A 45 13.03 15.19 -9.93
C ARG A 45 13.47 16.50 -9.28
N PHE A 46 13.06 16.73 -8.05
CA PHE A 46 13.25 18.00 -7.36
C PHE A 46 14.52 18.07 -6.49
N GLY A 47 15.14 16.95 -6.16
CA GLY A 47 16.23 16.87 -5.18
C GLY A 47 15.82 17.28 -3.76
N LYS A 48 14.51 17.30 -3.45
CA LYS A 48 13.92 17.71 -2.17
C LYS A 48 12.96 16.65 -1.67
N PRO A 49 12.82 16.46 -0.33
CA PRO A 49 11.77 15.63 0.22
C PRO A 49 10.37 16.14 -0.16
N VAL A 50 9.41 15.22 -0.27
CA VAL A 50 8.02 15.48 -0.66
C VAL A 50 7.15 15.56 0.58
N ASP A 51 6.43 16.66 0.75
CA ASP A 51 5.44 16.77 1.83
C ASP A 51 4.17 15.99 1.46
N VAL A 52 3.57 15.31 2.44
CA VAL A 52 2.43 14.42 2.20
C VAL A 52 1.26 14.74 3.12
N ILE A 53 0.07 14.90 2.53
CA ILE A 53 -1.20 14.87 3.25
C ILE A 53 -1.83 13.50 3.02
N SER A 54 -2.15 12.79 4.09
CA SER A 54 -2.71 11.45 4.01
C SER A 54 -3.71 11.17 5.14
N SER A 55 -4.17 9.93 5.21
CA SER A 55 -5.07 9.45 6.27
C SER A 55 -4.78 8.00 6.59
N GLY A 56 -5.31 7.55 7.74
CA GLY A 56 -5.18 6.18 8.21
C GLY A 56 -3.93 5.92 9.08
N PRO A 57 -4.07 5.07 10.10
CA PRO A 57 -3.02 4.81 11.08
C PRO A 57 -1.83 4.04 10.50
N TRP A 58 -1.99 3.44 9.33
CA TRP A 58 -0.93 2.70 8.63
C TRP A 58 0.05 3.61 7.89
N THR A 59 -0.33 4.86 7.56
CA THR A 59 0.47 5.72 6.68
C THR A 59 1.82 6.08 7.29
N GLN A 60 1.85 6.50 8.56
CA GLN A 60 3.10 6.86 9.21
C GLN A 60 4.08 5.69 9.29
N PRO A 61 3.73 4.50 9.81
CA PRO A 61 4.68 3.39 9.85
C PRO A 61 5.06 2.84 8.48
N LEU A 62 4.26 3.05 7.43
CA LEU A 62 4.62 2.69 6.06
C LEU A 62 5.68 3.60 5.47
N LEU A 63 5.64 4.89 5.80
CA LEU A 63 6.46 5.91 5.16
C LEU A 63 7.59 6.44 6.05
N GLU A 64 7.67 6.06 7.32
CA GLU A 64 8.64 6.61 8.28
C GLU A 64 10.12 6.40 7.89
N SER A 65 10.41 5.38 7.10
CA SER A 65 11.75 5.06 6.59
C SER A 65 11.95 5.49 5.13
N GLU A 66 10.97 6.16 4.52
CA GLU A 66 11.08 6.63 3.15
C GLU A 66 11.86 7.95 3.09
N SER A 67 13.06 7.91 2.51
CA SER A 67 13.94 9.09 2.38
C SER A 67 13.34 10.21 1.53
N ALA A 68 12.42 9.87 0.64
CA ALA A 68 11.68 10.84 -0.16
C ALA A 68 10.62 11.59 0.65
N LEU A 69 10.24 11.12 1.84
CA LEU A 69 9.23 11.76 2.67
C LEU A 69 9.79 13.03 3.35
N GLY A 70 9.07 14.14 3.19
CA GLY A 70 9.24 15.36 3.95
C GLY A 70 8.36 15.36 5.22
N ARG A 71 7.51 16.36 5.35
CA ARG A 71 6.51 16.41 6.42
C ARG A 71 5.29 15.57 6.06
N LEU A 72 4.79 14.82 7.04
CA LEU A 72 3.55 14.06 6.92
C LEU A 72 2.46 14.70 7.77
N PHE A 73 1.34 15.05 7.14
CA PHE A 73 0.14 15.48 7.82
C PHE A 73 -0.96 14.41 7.68
N LEU A 74 -1.47 13.90 8.81
CA LEU A 74 -2.49 12.85 8.85
C LEU A 74 -3.87 13.44 9.16
N LEU A 75 -4.83 13.21 8.28
CA LEU A 75 -6.23 13.51 8.47
C LEU A 75 -6.98 12.28 8.97
N ARG A 76 -7.72 12.39 10.07
CA ARG A 76 -8.62 11.33 10.57
C ARG A 76 -9.87 11.23 9.72
N SER A 77 -10.41 12.37 9.30
CA SER A 77 -11.62 12.44 8.48
C SER A 77 -11.54 13.56 7.45
N ARG A 78 -11.86 13.24 6.20
CA ARG A 78 -12.06 14.20 5.11
C ARG A 78 -13.52 14.60 4.96
N ARG A 79 -14.45 13.83 5.58
CA ARG A 79 -15.90 14.00 5.45
C ARG A 79 -16.51 14.85 6.54
N THR A 80 -15.78 15.07 7.63
CA THR A 80 -16.21 16.01 8.66
C THR A 80 -16.28 17.40 8.05
N PRO A 81 -17.39 18.14 8.21
CA PRO A 81 -17.47 19.52 7.75
C PRO A 81 -16.32 20.35 8.30
N TYR A 82 -15.76 21.23 7.48
CA TYR A 82 -14.57 22.03 7.85
C TYR A 82 -14.76 22.77 9.18
N TRP A 83 -15.89 23.41 9.37
CA TRP A 83 -16.22 24.21 10.56
C TRP A 83 -16.32 23.38 11.86
N LEU A 84 -16.42 22.05 11.78
CA LEU A 84 -16.37 21.11 12.92
C LEU A 84 -15.05 20.42 13.12
N SER A 85 -14.08 20.62 12.24
CA SER A 85 -12.84 19.83 12.23
C SER A 85 -11.62 20.67 12.57
N LEU A 86 -11.21 20.68 13.84
CA LEU A 86 -9.96 21.31 14.28
C LEU A 86 -8.72 20.79 13.51
N GLU A 87 -8.76 19.52 13.08
CA GLU A 87 -7.68 18.90 12.32
C GLU A 87 -7.56 19.49 10.92
N GLN A 88 -8.70 19.73 10.24
CA GLN A 88 -8.68 20.40 8.94
C GLN A 88 -8.26 21.87 9.06
N HIS A 89 -8.64 22.57 10.13
CA HIS A 89 -8.14 23.93 10.42
C HIS A 89 -6.62 23.91 10.59
N ARG A 90 -6.08 22.96 11.36
CA ARG A 90 -4.62 22.80 11.52
C ARG A 90 -3.93 22.50 10.21
N LEU A 91 -4.53 21.68 9.35
CA LEU A 91 -3.99 21.40 8.01
C LEU A 91 -3.94 22.68 7.17
N VAL A 92 -5.01 23.44 7.11
CA VAL A 92 -5.09 24.69 6.34
C VAL A 92 -4.06 25.71 6.86
N ALA A 93 -3.90 25.85 8.19
CA ALA A 93 -2.88 26.71 8.81
C ALA A 93 -1.47 26.23 8.44
N TRP A 94 -1.20 24.92 8.56
CA TRP A 94 0.11 24.34 8.18
C TRP A 94 0.42 24.55 6.70
N LEU A 95 -0.56 24.43 5.81
CA LEU A 95 -0.39 24.72 4.38
C LEU A 95 -0.07 26.19 4.12
N GLY A 96 -0.71 27.11 4.87
CA GLY A 96 -0.42 28.55 4.81
C GLY A 96 1.01 28.88 5.26
N GLU A 97 1.49 28.29 6.37
CA GLU A 97 2.84 28.43 6.86
C GLU A 97 3.90 27.85 5.91
N ARG A 98 3.59 26.71 5.32
CA ARG A 98 4.45 26.03 4.35
C ARG A 98 4.65 26.88 3.09
N GLY A 99 3.66 27.63 2.70
CA GLY A 99 3.56 28.33 1.43
C GLY A 99 3.09 27.45 0.28
N SER A 100 2.50 28.09 -0.73
CA SER A 100 2.02 27.43 -1.94
C SER A 100 3.18 27.00 -2.82
N GLY A 101 3.13 25.78 -3.33
CA GLY A 101 4.11 25.19 -4.24
C GLY A 101 3.51 24.13 -5.13
N PRO A 102 4.31 23.48 -5.99
CA PRO A 102 3.82 22.46 -6.90
C PRO A 102 3.17 21.30 -6.12
N THR A 103 1.94 20.94 -6.51
CA THR A 103 1.10 20.03 -5.76
C THR A 103 0.54 18.92 -6.66
N TRP A 104 0.56 17.68 -6.19
CA TRP A 104 -0.03 16.50 -6.84
C TRP A 104 -1.21 15.99 -6.01
N PHE A 105 -2.42 16.15 -6.54
CA PHE A 105 -3.65 15.69 -5.90
C PHE A 105 -4.04 14.31 -6.47
N CYS A 106 -4.01 13.29 -5.61
CA CYS A 106 -4.20 11.88 -5.98
C CYS A 106 -5.51 11.28 -5.45
N ASP A 107 -6.41 12.07 -4.89
CA ASP A 107 -7.69 11.62 -4.37
C ASP A 107 -8.84 11.81 -5.38
N ARG A 108 -9.98 11.13 -5.15
CA ARG A 108 -11.18 11.23 -6.00
C ARG A 108 -12.05 12.44 -5.63
N GLY A 109 -11.46 13.63 -5.55
CA GLY A 109 -12.16 14.88 -5.24
C GLY A 109 -12.35 15.17 -3.75
N GLU A 110 -12.42 14.16 -2.87
CA GLU A 110 -12.52 14.36 -1.43
C GLU A 110 -11.26 15.07 -0.89
N GLY A 111 -11.45 16.19 -0.21
CA GLY A 111 -10.33 16.96 0.37
C GLY A 111 -9.76 18.05 -0.54
N ARG A 112 -10.13 18.12 -1.82
CA ARG A 112 -9.68 19.18 -2.75
C ARG A 112 -9.96 20.59 -2.20
N HIS A 113 -11.12 20.79 -1.59
CA HIS A 113 -11.51 22.05 -0.98
C HIS A 113 -10.52 22.55 0.11
N LEU A 114 -9.78 21.66 0.78
CA LEU A 114 -8.80 22.04 1.80
C LEU A 114 -7.60 22.75 1.17
N LEU A 115 -7.19 22.35 -0.04
CA LEU A 115 -6.14 23.05 -0.80
C LEU A 115 -6.61 24.46 -1.19
N THR A 116 -7.86 24.58 -1.63
CA THR A 116 -8.48 25.89 -1.97
C THR A 116 -8.59 26.79 -0.74
N LEU A 117 -9.06 26.27 0.40
CA LEU A 117 -9.15 27.00 1.67
C LEU A 117 -7.76 27.47 2.16
N ALA A 118 -6.73 26.71 1.86
CA ALA A 118 -5.34 27.11 2.16
C ALA A 118 -4.75 28.13 1.18
N GLY A 119 -5.51 28.53 0.17
CA GLY A 119 -5.10 29.50 -0.85
C GLY A 119 -4.14 28.94 -1.90
N ILE A 120 -4.11 27.61 -2.12
CA ILE A 120 -3.33 26.98 -3.18
C ILE A 120 -4.11 27.17 -4.50
N PRO A 121 -3.56 27.89 -5.49
CA PRO A 121 -4.22 28.10 -6.78
C PRO A 121 -4.42 26.79 -7.56
N ASP A 122 -5.46 26.72 -8.39
CA ASP A 122 -5.76 25.50 -9.17
C ASP A 122 -4.68 25.17 -10.20
N ASP A 123 -4.05 26.16 -10.77
CA ASP A 123 -2.95 26.00 -11.72
C ASP A 123 -1.62 25.54 -11.06
N TYR A 124 -1.56 25.54 -9.72
CA TYR A 124 -0.47 24.92 -8.92
C TYR A 124 -0.65 23.43 -8.71
N VAL A 125 -1.77 22.84 -9.15
CA VAL A 125 -2.15 21.47 -8.84
C VAL A 125 -2.27 20.60 -10.08
N CYS A 126 -1.49 19.52 -10.12
CA CYS A 126 -1.78 18.37 -10.98
C CYS A 126 -2.84 17.49 -10.30
N ASP A 127 -3.94 17.22 -10.99
CA ASP A 127 -5.03 16.39 -10.48
C ASP A 127 -5.09 15.06 -11.25
N THR A 128 -4.99 13.93 -10.55
CA THR A 128 -5.08 12.61 -11.20
C THR A 128 -6.43 12.37 -11.87
N ASN A 129 -7.49 13.08 -11.49
CA ASN A 129 -8.80 12.94 -12.12
C ASN A 129 -8.86 13.58 -13.51
N ALA A 130 -7.95 14.49 -13.82
CA ALA A 130 -7.81 15.08 -15.16
C ALA A 130 -6.88 14.26 -16.08
N TYR A 131 -6.25 13.19 -15.57
CA TYR A 131 -5.30 12.37 -16.30
C TYR A 131 -6.00 11.26 -17.09
N THR A 132 -5.68 11.15 -18.38
CA THR A 132 -6.15 10.04 -19.23
C THR A 132 -5.15 8.88 -19.14
N TRP A 133 -5.62 7.75 -18.62
CA TRP A 133 -4.78 6.57 -18.42
C TRP A 133 -4.58 5.81 -19.73
N THR A 134 -3.34 5.39 -19.99
CA THR A 134 -3.03 4.52 -21.12
C THR A 134 -3.50 3.09 -20.80
N GLN A 135 -4.06 2.41 -21.79
CA GLN A 135 -4.49 1.03 -21.63
C GLN A 135 -3.28 0.14 -21.31
N GLY A 136 -3.38 -0.64 -20.25
CA GLY A 136 -2.34 -1.58 -19.80
C GLY A 136 -1.41 -1.06 -18.72
N GLU A 137 -1.44 0.23 -18.38
CA GLU A 137 -0.68 0.80 -17.27
C GLU A 137 -1.12 0.22 -15.92
N THR A 138 -0.14 -0.18 -15.10
CA THR A 138 -0.35 -0.48 -13.68
C THR A 138 -0.50 0.81 -12.88
N PHE A 139 -0.98 0.73 -11.63
CA PHE A 139 -0.99 1.90 -10.74
C PHE A 139 0.41 2.45 -10.46
N ALA A 140 1.43 1.59 -10.45
CA ALA A 140 2.82 2.02 -10.30
C ALA A 140 3.29 2.84 -11.51
N ASP A 141 2.97 2.38 -12.74
CA ASP A 141 3.24 3.14 -13.98
C ASP A 141 2.54 4.50 -13.94
N ARG A 142 1.28 4.50 -13.53
CA ARG A 142 0.48 5.72 -13.40
C ARG A 142 1.10 6.73 -12.46
N TYR A 143 1.58 6.30 -11.29
CA TYR A 143 2.26 7.20 -10.36
C TYR A 143 3.59 7.70 -10.91
N LEU A 144 4.34 6.85 -11.61
CA LEU A 144 5.57 7.25 -12.27
C LEU A 144 5.32 8.34 -13.33
N HIS A 145 4.35 8.10 -14.22
CA HIS A 145 3.96 9.08 -15.24
C HIS A 145 3.39 10.33 -14.60
N PHE A 146 2.54 10.22 -13.60
CA PHE A 146 1.96 11.36 -12.90
C PHE A 146 3.02 12.26 -12.25
N GLY A 147 4.12 11.68 -11.75
CA GLY A 147 5.26 12.43 -11.24
C GLY A 147 6.04 13.20 -12.31
N SER A 148 5.85 12.87 -13.58
CA SER A 148 6.46 13.62 -14.70
C SER A 148 5.66 14.88 -15.09
N TYR A 149 4.38 14.96 -14.72
CA TYR A 149 3.57 16.14 -15.01
C TYR A 149 4.05 17.37 -14.24
N THR A 150 3.81 18.52 -14.86
CA THR A 150 4.12 19.82 -14.28
C THR A 150 2.82 20.59 -14.11
N PRO A 151 2.50 21.12 -12.90
CA PRO A 151 1.37 22.02 -12.76
C PRO A 151 1.53 23.24 -13.66
N LYS A 152 0.42 23.70 -14.26
CA LYS A 152 0.41 24.71 -15.34
C LYS A 152 1.21 25.99 -15.00
N ALA A 153 1.08 26.49 -13.78
CA ALA A 153 1.78 27.68 -13.34
C ALA A 153 3.31 27.53 -13.27
N PHE A 154 3.80 26.30 -13.30
CA PHE A 154 5.24 25.99 -13.18
C PHE A 154 5.87 25.46 -14.47
N GLU A 155 5.17 25.53 -15.59
CA GLU A 155 5.73 25.17 -16.90
C GLU A 155 6.97 26.02 -17.21
N GLY A 156 8.04 25.37 -17.61
CA GLY A 156 9.35 26.02 -17.82
C GLY A 156 10.14 26.40 -16.55
N LEU A 157 9.55 26.30 -15.36
CA LEU A 157 10.21 26.64 -14.09
C LEU A 157 10.71 25.41 -13.32
N LEU A 158 10.03 24.28 -13.44
CA LEU A 158 10.42 23.05 -12.74
C LEU A 158 11.40 22.21 -13.56
N PRO A 159 12.28 21.45 -12.88
CA PRO A 159 13.18 20.54 -13.57
C PRO A 159 12.38 19.47 -14.36
N PRO A 160 12.91 19.01 -15.51
CA PRO A 160 12.28 17.92 -16.25
C PRO A 160 12.22 16.65 -15.41
N ALA A 161 11.30 15.75 -15.73
CA ALA A 161 11.25 14.43 -15.12
C ALA A 161 12.55 13.68 -15.45
N LYS A 162 13.13 13.06 -14.42
CA LYS A 162 14.33 12.25 -14.60
C LYS A 162 13.94 10.77 -14.78
N PRO A 163 14.51 10.07 -15.76
CA PRO A 163 14.40 8.62 -15.83
C PRO A 163 15.17 7.96 -14.69
N GLY A 164 14.89 6.71 -14.39
CA GLY A 164 15.71 5.92 -13.44
C GLY A 164 14.95 5.31 -12.26
N ILE A 165 13.65 5.62 -12.11
CA ILE A 165 12.79 4.93 -11.14
C ILE A 165 12.04 3.81 -11.85
N ALA A 166 12.13 2.60 -11.33
CA ALA A 166 11.29 1.50 -11.78
C ALA A 166 9.83 1.73 -11.34
N PRO A 167 8.82 1.36 -12.15
CA PRO A 167 7.41 1.43 -11.76
C PRO A 167 7.06 0.31 -10.77
N ALA A 168 7.76 0.29 -9.65
CA ALA A 168 7.61 -0.71 -8.60
C ALA A 168 7.68 -0.05 -7.22
N ALA A 169 6.74 -0.42 -6.36
CA ALA A 169 6.76 0.02 -4.98
C ALA A 169 7.98 -0.53 -4.24
N CYS A 170 8.49 0.23 -3.29
CA CYS A 170 9.55 -0.20 -2.42
C CYS A 170 9.32 0.40 -1.02
N LEU A 171 9.55 -0.39 -0.01
CA LEU A 171 9.47 0.02 1.39
C LEU A 171 10.81 -0.24 2.07
N ASN A 172 11.09 0.52 3.10
CA ASN A 172 12.25 0.35 3.96
C ASN A 172 11.78 0.07 5.40
N ILE A 173 12.57 -0.70 6.14
CA ILE A 173 12.26 -1.07 7.52
C ILE A 173 13.25 -0.41 8.46
N THR A 174 12.76 0.17 9.56
CA THR A 174 13.62 0.73 10.61
C THR A 174 14.30 -0.38 11.42
N PRO A 175 15.53 -0.15 11.92
CA PRO A 175 16.16 -1.08 12.87
C PRO A 175 15.29 -1.36 14.09
N GLY A 176 14.52 -0.37 14.56
CA GLY A 176 13.57 -0.54 15.66
C GLY A 176 12.46 -1.54 15.35
N ALA A 177 11.91 -1.52 14.11
CA ALA A 177 10.90 -2.50 13.69
C ALA A 177 11.46 -3.93 13.64
N VAL A 178 12.73 -4.09 13.24
CA VAL A 178 13.42 -5.39 13.27
C VAL A 178 13.56 -5.87 14.71
N ALA A 179 14.02 -5.03 15.62
CA ALA A 179 14.16 -5.38 17.03
C ALA A 179 12.82 -5.74 17.69
N GLU A 180 11.75 -5.01 17.37
CA GLU A 180 10.38 -5.33 17.81
C GLU A 180 9.93 -6.71 17.31
N LEU A 181 10.24 -7.04 16.05
CA LEU A 181 9.93 -8.35 15.47
C LEU A 181 10.71 -9.47 16.17
N GLU A 182 12.01 -9.33 16.37
CA GLU A 182 12.83 -10.34 17.04
C GLU A 182 12.33 -10.61 18.47
N ALA A 183 12.01 -9.56 19.22
CA ALA A 183 11.43 -9.71 20.54
C ALA A 183 10.04 -10.39 20.50
N TRP A 184 9.25 -10.15 19.45
CA TRP A 184 7.95 -10.80 19.27
C TRP A 184 8.11 -12.29 18.92
N LEU A 185 9.05 -12.64 18.04
CA LEU A 185 9.37 -14.02 17.67
C LEU A 185 9.87 -14.81 18.87
N ALA A 186 10.75 -14.22 19.68
CA ALA A 186 11.28 -14.82 20.90
C ALA A 186 10.16 -15.20 21.89
N ARG A 187 9.25 -14.28 22.14
CA ARG A 187 8.08 -14.56 23.02
C ARG A 187 7.19 -15.71 22.52
N ARG A 188 7.25 -16.02 21.22
CA ARG A 188 6.45 -17.08 20.58
C ARG A 188 7.25 -18.35 20.26
N ARG A 189 8.54 -18.38 20.59
CA ARG A 189 9.46 -19.49 20.29
C ARG A 189 9.53 -19.79 18.79
N LEU A 190 9.60 -18.71 17.99
CA LEU A 190 9.70 -18.73 16.53
C LEU A 190 11.05 -18.21 16.03
N GLU A 191 12.03 -17.98 16.94
CA GLU A 191 13.36 -17.53 16.57
C GLU A 191 14.03 -18.52 15.64
N GLY A 192 14.81 -18.03 14.68
CA GLY A 192 15.56 -18.86 13.75
C GLY A 192 14.74 -19.67 12.75
N ARG A 193 13.39 -19.61 12.87
CA ARG A 193 12.51 -20.36 11.97
C ARG A 193 12.25 -19.58 10.67
N GLU A 194 12.15 -20.30 9.56
CA GLU A 194 11.60 -19.76 8.32
C GLU A 194 10.09 -19.60 8.46
N LEU A 195 9.56 -18.48 7.91
CA LEU A 195 8.18 -18.05 8.14
C LEU A 195 7.42 -17.96 6.81
N ILE A 196 6.29 -18.66 6.71
CA ILE A 196 5.37 -18.52 5.57
C ILE A 196 4.13 -17.79 6.05
N ILE A 197 3.79 -16.69 5.37
CA ILE A 197 2.67 -15.83 5.75
C ILE A 197 1.45 -16.15 4.90
N LEU A 198 0.33 -16.42 5.56
CA LEU A 198 -0.97 -16.50 4.91
C LEU A 198 -1.83 -15.30 5.35
N HIS A 199 -2.43 -14.60 4.38
CA HIS A 199 -3.33 -13.47 4.65
C HIS A 199 -4.65 -13.67 3.90
N PRO A 200 -5.53 -14.53 4.41
CA PRO A 200 -6.79 -14.90 3.74
C PRO A 200 -7.89 -13.86 3.94
N GLY A 201 -7.71 -12.95 4.91
CA GLY A 201 -8.69 -11.96 5.32
C GLY A 201 -8.74 -10.72 4.45
N SER A 202 -9.85 -10.01 4.54
CA SER A 202 -9.99 -8.66 4.01
C SER A 202 -11.02 -7.88 4.81
N ARG A 203 -10.96 -6.55 4.79
CA ARG A 203 -11.95 -5.67 5.44
C ARG A 203 -13.40 -6.04 5.08
N HIS A 204 -13.63 -6.59 3.89
CA HIS A 204 -14.95 -7.00 3.43
C HIS A 204 -15.44 -8.28 4.12
N ILE A 205 -14.54 -9.23 4.41
CA ILE A 205 -14.84 -10.46 5.14
C ILE A 205 -15.13 -10.11 6.61
N ALA A 206 -14.32 -9.26 7.21
CA ALA A 206 -14.45 -8.84 8.60
C ALA A 206 -15.81 -8.18 8.94
N ARG A 207 -16.35 -7.37 8.02
CA ARG A 207 -17.63 -6.67 8.19
C ARG A 207 -18.86 -7.55 8.00
N ARG A 208 -18.73 -8.73 7.39
CA ARG A 208 -19.85 -9.56 6.95
C ARG A 208 -20.02 -10.88 7.72
N TRP A 209 -19.41 -11.01 8.88
CA TRP A 209 -19.59 -12.21 9.72
C TRP A 209 -21.07 -12.53 10.03
N LEU A 210 -21.96 -11.54 9.98
CA LEU A 210 -23.40 -11.68 10.24
C LEU A 210 -24.29 -11.76 8.98
N ARG A 211 -23.70 -11.79 7.75
CA ARG A 211 -24.46 -11.85 6.49
C ARG A 211 -23.91 -12.92 5.56
N PRO A 212 -24.74 -13.50 4.65
CA PRO A 212 -24.29 -14.49 3.68
C PRO A 212 -23.06 -14.02 2.91
N ARG A 213 -22.08 -14.90 2.77
CA ARG A 213 -20.76 -14.63 2.17
C ARG A 213 -20.80 -14.44 0.65
N SER A 214 -21.96 -14.72 0.01
CA SER A 214 -22.21 -14.44 -1.41
C SER A 214 -22.12 -12.95 -1.70
N GLY A 215 -21.21 -12.56 -2.62
CA GLY A 215 -21.02 -11.18 -3.08
C GLY A 215 -19.82 -10.42 -2.48
N THR A 216 -18.91 -11.06 -1.74
CA THR A 216 -17.59 -10.48 -1.45
C THR A 216 -16.59 -10.96 -2.49
N THR A 217 -16.08 -10.03 -3.27
CA THR A 217 -15.12 -10.30 -4.36
C THR A 217 -13.74 -10.78 -3.90
N LYS A 218 -13.50 -10.87 -2.58
CA LYS A 218 -12.22 -11.27 -1.97
C LYS A 218 -12.36 -12.44 -0.98
N TYR A 219 -13.53 -13.07 -0.91
CA TYR A 219 -13.73 -14.25 -0.07
C TYR A 219 -13.36 -15.52 -0.86
N TRP A 220 -12.37 -16.23 -0.39
CA TRP A 220 -12.02 -17.58 -0.85
C TRP A 220 -12.31 -18.58 0.26
N PRO A 221 -12.96 -19.74 -0.03
CA PRO A 221 -13.48 -20.64 0.99
C PRO A 221 -12.41 -21.19 1.95
N GLU A 222 -12.81 -21.43 3.19
CA GLU A 222 -11.92 -22.00 4.22
C GLU A 222 -11.39 -23.37 3.83
N GLU A 223 -12.17 -24.14 3.08
CA GLU A 223 -11.78 -25.45 2.54
C GLU A 223 -10.62 -25.33 1.56
N CYS A 224 -10.67 -24.34 0.69
CA CYS A 224 -9.63 -24.08 -0.28
C CYS A 224 -8.33 -23.64 0.42
N TRP A 225 -8.43 -22.72 1.38
CA TRP A 225 -7.29 -22.34 2.21
C TRP A 225 -6.71 -23.51 3.00
N ALA A 226 -7.56 -24.38 3.55
CA ALA A 226 -7.12 -25.55 4.32
C ALA A 226 -6.31 -26.54 3.49
N LYS A 227 -6.68 -26.74 2.20
CA LYS A 227 -5.89 -27.53 1.25
C LYS A 227 -4.53 -26.91 0.97
N VAL A 228 -4.48 -25.59 0.73
CA VAL A 228 -3.21 -24.85 0.54
C VAL A 228 -2.32 -24.98 1.77
N VAL A 229 -2.87 -24.84 2.98
CA VAL A 229 -2.10 -25.02 4.24
C VAL A 229 -1.50 -26.41 4.34
N GLY A 230 -2.26 -27.46 3.98
CA GLY A 230 -1.78 -28.84 3.93
C GLY A 230 -0.57 -28.98 2.99
N ALA A 231 -0.72 -28.53 1.74
CA ALA A 231 0.35 -28.59 0.73
C ALA A 231 1.58 -27.76 1.11
N VAL A 232 1.38 -26.58 1.70
CA VAL A 232 2.49 -25.75 2.22
C VAL A 232 3.25 -26.50 3.33
N ARG A 233 2.53 -27.20 4.24
CA ARG A 233 3.15 -27.99 5.30
C ARG A 233 3.93 -29.17 4.74
N GLU A 234 3.42 -29.85 3.73
CA GLU A 234 4.10 -30.97 3.05
C GLU A 234 5.38 -30.49 2.36
N ALA A 235 5.32 -29.37 1.65
CA ALA A 235 6.48 -28.82 0.92
C ALA A 235 7.53 -28.20 1.86
N CYS A 236 7.12 -27.62 2.99
CA CYS A 236 7.98 -26.91 3.92
C CYS A 236 7.72 -27.36 5.39
N PRO A 237 8.14 -28.60 5.76
CA PRO A 237 7.79 -29.18 7.06
C PRO A 237 8.39 -28.45 8.27
N SER A 238 9.52 -27.76 8.13
CA SER A 238 10.22 -27.03 9.20
C SER A 238 9.76 -25.58 9.36
N HIS A 239 9.04 -25.01 8.38
CA HIS A 239 8.62 -23.60 8.42
C HIS A 239 7.43 -23.39 9.35
N ALA A 240 7.38 -22.24 10.02
CA ALA A 240 6.19 -21.81 10.74
C ALA A 240 5.19 -21.16 9.78
N ILE A 241 3.93 -21.55 9.84
CA ILE A 241 2.86 -20.98 9.06
C ILE A 241 2.11 -19.96 9.92
N LEU A 242 2.14 -18.68 9.50
CA LEU A 242 1.57 -17.58 10.26
C LEU A 242 0.38 -16.95 9.51
N PHE A 243 -0.78 -16.94 10.14
CA PHE A 243 -2.00 -16.31 9.62
C PHE A 243 -2.11 -14.88 10.10
N SER A 244 -1.75 -13.92 9.28
CA SER A 244 -1.86 -12.49 9.57
C SER A 244 -3.28 -11.97 9.33
N GLY A 245 -3.59 -10.82 9.93
CA GLY A 245 -4.89 -10.17 9.78
C GLY A 245 -5.22 -9.22 10.92
N THR A 246 -6.33 -8.53 10.81
CA THR A 246 -6.93 -7.73 11.87
C THR A 246 -7.65 -8.63 12.88
N ARG A 247 -7.97 -8.09 14.04
CA ARG A 247 -8.78 -8.78 15.07
C ARG A 247 -10.09 -9.37 14.53
N ALA A 248 -10.73 -8.64 13.63
CA ALA A 248 -11.99 -9.08 13.01
C ALA A 248 -11.81 -10.27 12.06
N GLU A 249 -10.62 -10.43 11.47
CA GLU A 249 -10.27 -11.53 10.57
C GLU A 249 -9.77 -12.77 11.34
N GLY A 250 -9.40 -12.63 12.61
CA GLY A 250 -8.86 -13.71 13.43
C GLY A 250 -9.77 -14.94 13.55
N ARG A 251 -11.11 -14.75 13.52
CA ARG A 251 -12.07 -15.88 13.55
C ARG A 251 -12.03 -16.68 12.23
N PHE A 252 -11.86 -16.01 11.11
CA PHE A 252 -11.71 -16.65 9.81
C PHE A 252 -10.41 -17.45 9.73
N ASN A 253 -9.30 -16.87 10.18
CA ASN A 253 -8.02 -17.55 10.30
C ASN A 253 -8.12 -18.82 11.19
N ALA A 254 -8.75 -18.71 12.36
CA ALA A 254 -8.95 -19.84 13.26
C ALA A 254 -9.79 -20.97 12.64
N ALA A 255 -10.81 -20.62 11.82
CA ALA A 255 -11.61 -21.61 11.11
C ALA A 255 -10.78 -22.40 10.07
N ILE A 256 -9.92 -21.70 9.31
CA ILE A 256 -9.00 -22.31 8.34
C ILE A 256 -8.01 -23.25 9.04
N ILE A 257 -7.34 -22.77 10.10
CA ILE A 257 -6.35 -23.56 10.88
C ILE A 257 -6.99 -24.84 11.42
N ARG A 258 -8.16 -24.73 12.04
CA ARG A 258 -8.88 -25.89 12.56
C ARG A 258 -9.23 -26.90 11.46
N ARG A 259 -9.68 -26.39 10.29
CA ARG A 259 -10.08 -27.23 9.15
C ARG A 259 -8.88 -27.89 8.49
N SER A 260 -7.74 -27.24 8.41
CA SER A 260 -6.52 -27.80 7.83
C SER A 260 -5.93 -28.95 8.63
N ARG A 261 -6.23 -29.03 9.95
CA ARG A 261 -5.65 -29.98 10.89
C ARG A 261 -4.10 -29.93 10.95
N VAL A 262 -3.50 -28.91 10.39
CA VAL A 262 -2.04 -28.72 10.39
C VAL A 262 -1.61 -28.21 11.77
N ARG A 263 -0.68 -28.93 12.40
CA ARG A 263 0.00 -28.48 13.60
C ARG A 263 0.99 -27.38 13.25
N ASP A 264 1.29 -26.51 14.21
CA ASP A 264 2.25 -25.42 14.03
C ASP A 264 1.84 -24.38 12.94
N ALA A 265 0.53 -24.14 12.87
CA ALA A 265 -0.08 -23.04 12.17
C ALA A 265 -0.61 -22.03 13.21
N HIS A 266 -0.12 -20.79 13.14
CA HIS A 266 -0.34 -19.79 14.19
C HIS A 266 -1.23 -18.66 13.70
N ASN A 267 -2.33 -18.41 14.43
CA ASN A 267 -3.14 -17.22 14.20
C ASN A 267 -2.49 -16.02 14.90
N ILE A 268 -1.93 -15.11 14.11
CA ILE A 268 -1.27 -13.91 14.61
C ILE A 268 -2.10 -12.63 14.31
N ALA A 269 -3.37 -12.79 13.99
CA ALA A 269 -4.26 -11.64 13.76
C ALA A 269 -4.28 -10.72 15.00
N ASP A 270 -4.17 -9.40 14.76
CA ASP A 270 -4.16 -8.36 15.79
C ASP A 270 -2.98 -8.42 16.80
N SER A 271 -1.94 -9.20 16.52
CA SER A 271 -0.81 -9.36 17.44
C SER A 271 0.42 -8.53 17.06
N LEU A 272 0.38 -7.83 15.95
CA LEU A 272 1.47 -7.02 15.41
C LEU A 272 1.04 -5.58 15.17
N SER A 273 1.93 -4.63 15.46
CA SER A 273 1.82 -3.28 14.93
C SER A 273 2.05 -3.30 13.41
N VAL A 274 1.65 -2.26 12.69
CA VAL A 274 1.96 -2.16 11.25
C VAL A 274 3.46 -2.22 11.03
N ARG A 275 4.26 -1.54 11.86
CA ARG A 275 5.71 -1.53 11.79
C ARG A 275 6.31 -2.94 11.93
N THR A 276 5.87 -3.68 12.92
CA THR A 276 6.32 -5.07 13.15
C THR A 276 5.83 -6.02 12.06
N LEU A 277 4.62 -5.79 11.50
CA LEU A 277 4.12 -6.54 10.35
C LEU A 277 5.02 -6.33 9.12
N LEU A 278 5.45 -5.10 8.85
CA LEU A 278 6.36 -4.82 7.73
C LEU A 278 7.69 -5.54 7.90
N ALA A 279 8.28 -5.53 9.09
CA ALA A 279 9.50 -6.28 9.38
C ALA A 279 9.29 -7.80 9.21
N LEU A 280 8.13 -8.33 9.63
CA LEU A 280 7.77 -9.72 9.41
C LEU A 280 7.67 -10.07 7.92
N LEU A 281 7.05 -9.21 7.11
CA LEU A 281 6.91 -9.42 5.67
C LEU A 281 8.27 -9.39 4.97
N GLN A 282 9.19 -8.51 5.37
CA GLN A 282 10.55 -8.47 4.84
C GLN A 282 11.33 -9.76 5.13
N ARG A 283 11.19 -10.29 6.34
CA ARG A 283 11.87 -11.52 6.77
C ARG A 283 11.21 -12.80 6.25
N ALA A 284 9.93 -12.75 5.87
CA ALA A 284 9.17 -13.91 5.47
C ALA A 284 9.79 -14.64 4.25
N HIS A 285 9.82 -15.96 4.32
CA HIS A 285 10.19 -16.82 3.22
C HIS A 285 9.29 -16.58 2.00
N SER A 286 7.97 -16.50 2.24
CA SER A 286 6.98 -16.23 1.20
C SER A 286 5.63 -15.83 1.79
N MET A 287 4.75 -15.30 0.93
CA MET A 287 3.39 -14.93 1.30
C MET A 287 2.37 -15.45 0.29
N ILE A 288 1.23 -15.97 0.77
CA ILE A 288 0.04 -16.24 -0.03
C ILE A 288 -1.11 -15.40 0.55
N SER A 289 -1.76 -14.59 -0.27
CA SER A 289 -2.75 -13.61 0.20
C SER A 289 -3.87 -13.43 -0.81
N VAL A 290 -5.04 -12.99 -0.36
CA VAL A 290 -5.96 -12.33 -1.27
C VAL A 290 -5.42 -10.93 -1.62
N ASP A 291 -5.95 -10.28 -2.68
CA ASP A 291 -5.59 -8.91 -3.06
C ASP A 291 -5.88 -7.93 -1.90
N THR A 292 -4.83 -7.55 -1.17
CA THR A 292 -4.87 -6.70 0.03
C THR A 292 -3.64 -5.83 0.16
N GLY A 293 -3.72 -4.83 1.04
CA GLY A 293 -2.58 -3.95 1.35
C GLY A 293 -1.32 -4.70 1.81
N PRO A 294 -1.40 -5.67 2.73
CA PRO A 294 -0.26 -6.49 3.12
C PRO A 294 0.43 -7.24 1.97
N ALA A 295 -0.30 -7.70 0.94
CA ALA A 295 0.30 -8.31 -0.25
C ALA A 295 1.15 -7.30 -1.04
N HIS A 296 0.69 -6.05 -1.17
CA HIS A 296 1.48 -4.98 -1.78
C HIS A 296 2.75 -4.67 -0.97
N ALA A 297 2.62 -4.63 0.37
CA ALA A 297 3.77 -4.39 1.23
C ALA A 297 4.79 -5.54 1.17
N ALA A 298 4.33 -6.79 1.16
CA ALA A 298 5.20 -7.95 1.04
C ALA A 298 6.02 -7.89 -0.25
N ALA A 299 5.38 -7.67 -1.40
CA ALA A 299 6.06 -7.51 -2.68
C ALA A 299 7.03 -6.32 -2.68
N ALA A 300 6.64 -5.17 -2.12
CA ALA A 300 7.48 -3.98 -2.02
C ALA A 300 8.71 -4.17 -1.10
N LEU A 301 8.66 -5.14 -0.18
CA LEU A 301 9.73 -5.54 0.73
C LEU A 301 10.56 -6.72 0.20
N GLY A 302 10.29 -7.20 -1.02
CA GLY A 302 11.02 -8.31 -1.61
C GLY A 302 10.58 -9.70 -1.13
N CYS A 303 9.41 -9.82 -0.49
CA CYS A 303 8.84 -11.12 -0.12
C CYS A 303 8.16 -11.77 -1.34
N PRO A 304 8.53 -13.00 -1.74
CA PRO A 304 7.84 -13.75 -2.78
C PRO A 304 6.34 -13.87 -2.45
N THR A 305 5.49 -13.37 -3.34
CA THR A 305 4.06 -13.20 -3.00
C THR A 305 3.16 -13.77 -4.09
N VAL A 306 2.22 -14.64 -3.71
CA VAL A 306 1.09 -15.06 -4.53
C VAL A 306 -0.16 -14.32 -4.04
N ALA A 307 -0.81 -13.57 -4.92
CA ALA A 307 -2.01 -12.80 -4.63
C ALA A 307 -3.21 -13.29 -5.41
N LEU A 308 -4.29 -13.64 -4.71
CA LEU A 308 -5.54 -14.12 -5.30
C LEU A 308 -6.46 -12.93 -5.57
N PHE A 309 -6.85 -12.76 -6.81
CA PHE A 309 -7.70 -11.67 -7.28
C PHE A 309 -9.14 -12.12 -7.50
N GLY A 310 -10.07 -11.35 -6.95
CA GLY A 310 -11.49 -11.44 -7.28
C GLY A 310 -11.80 -10.64 -8.54
N THR A 311 -12.71 -9.68 -8.44
CA THR A 311 -13.16 -8.85 -9.59
C THR A 311 -12.19 -7.70 -9.93
N ALA A 312 -11.22 -7.40 -9.06
CA ALA A 312 -10.21 -6.37 -9.35
C ALA A 312 -9.26 -6.84 -10.46
N SER A 313 -8.90 -5.95 -11.37
CA SER A 313 -7.98 -6.26 -12.45
C SER A 313 -6.55 -6.41 -11.92
N PRO A 314 -5.91 -7.59 -12.04
CA PRO A 314 -4.52 -7.74 -11.66
C PRO A 314 -3.57 -6.97 -12.59
N ARG A 315 -3.96 -6.67 -13.83
CA ARG A 315 -3.19 -5.79 -14.71
C ARG A 315 -2.97 -4.41 -14.06
N LEU A 316 -3.97 -3.92 -13.36
CA LEU A 316 -3.93 -2.59 -12.73
C LEU A 316 -3.34 -2.62 -11.31
N TYR A 317 -3.71 -3.63 -10.52
CA TYR A 317 -3.45 -3.69 -9.07
C TYR A 317 -2.49 -4.79 -8.65
N ARG A 318 -1.78 -5.45 -9.56
CA ARG A 318 -0.82 -6.49 -9.18
C ARG A 318 0.20 -5.93 -8.19
N PRO A 319 0.43 -6.60 -7.05
CA PRO A 319 1.57 -6.30 -6.20
C PRO A 319 2.87 -6.39 -7.01
N GLY A 320 3.78 -5.46 -6.78
CA GLY A 320 5.07 -5.47 -7.47
C GLY A 320 6.10 -4.75 -6.63
N GLY A 321 7.27 -5.37 -6.50
CA GLY A 321 8.47 -4.82 -5.89
C GLY A 321 9.59 -4.70 -6.93
N THR A 322 10.70 -4.10 -6.51
CA THR A 322 11.88 -3.91 -7.38
C THR A 322 12.75 -5.17 -7.51
N THR A 323 12.67 -6.08 -6.56
CA THR A 323 13.64 -7.19 -6.41
C THR A 323 13.03 -8.58 -6.51
N THR A 324 11.73 -8.73 -6.36
CA THR A 324 11.13 -10.07 -6.29
C THR A 324 9.80 -10.11 -7.05
N PRO A 325 9.57 -11.13 -7.87
CA PRO A 325 8.32 -11.28 -8.60
C PRO A 325 7.14 -11.55 -7.66
N ALA A 326 5.99 -10.98 -7.99
CA ALA A 326 4.73 -11.33 -7.39
C ALA A 326 3.81 -11.94 -8.46
N VAL A 327 3.16 -13.05 -8.11
CA VAL A 327 2.21 -13.74 -8.98
C VAL A 327 0.80 -13.32 -8.61
N ALA A 328 0.02 -12.90 -9.59
CA ALA A 328 -1.39 -12.57 -9.44
C ALA A 328 -2.24 -13.68 -10.10
N LEU A 329 -3.04 -14.37 -9.30
CA LEU A 329 -3.94 -15.42 -9.78
C LEU A 329 -5.36 -14.89 -9.94
N THR A 330 -6.01 -15.31 -11.02
CA THR A 330 -7.42 -15.03 -11.30
C THR A 330 -8.14 -16.33 -11.62
N GLY A 331 -9.40 -16.41 -11.22
CA GLY A 331 -10.31 -17.49 -11.60
C GLY A 331 -11.50 -16.96 -12.38
N TRP A 332 -12.28 -17.87 -12.95
CA TRP A 332 -13.45 -17.55 -13.75
C TRP A 332 -14.60 -18.46 -13.34
N VAL A 333 -15.79 -17.88 -13.18
CA VAL A 333 -17.05 -18.58 -12.94
C VAL A 333 -18.07 -17.97 -13.89
N ASP A 334 -18.75 -18.79 -14.68
CA ASP A 334 -19.76 -18.35 -15.65
C ASP A 334 -19.27 -17.22 -16.58
N GLY A 335 -18.02 -17.30 -17.04
CA GLY A 335 -17.39 -16.31 -17.92
C GLY A 335 -17.02 -14.98 -17.25
N GLN A 336 -17.20 -14.85 -15.94
CA GLN A 336 -16.82 -13.65 -15.16
C GLN A 336 -15.63 -13.93 -14.26
N GLN A 337 -14.74 -12.94 -14.14
CA GLN A 337 -13.61 -13.04 -13.22
C GLN A 337 -14.11 -13.12 -11.76
N ASN A 338 -13.73 -14.21 -11.09
CA ASN A 338 -14.19 -14.51 -9.74
C ASN A 338 -13.13 -15.30 -8.97
N ILE A 339 -12.87 -14.93 -7.73
CA ILE A 339 -11.90 -15.61 -6.86
C ILE A 339 -12.29 -17.10 -6.62
N LEU A 340 -13.56 -17.42 -6.67
CA LEU A 340 -14.04 -18.80 -6.47
C LEU A 340 -13.63 -19.75 -7.61
N GLY A 341 -13.25 -19.24 -8.78
CA GLY A 341 -12.68 -20.02 -9.86
C GLY A 341 -11.19 -20.34 -9.71
N ILE A 342 -10.53 -19.82 -8.68
CA ILE A 342 -9.14 -20.17 -8.37
C ILE A 342 -9.13 -21.49 -7.61
N THR A 343 -8.38 -22.48 -8.10
CA THR A 343 -8.25 -23.79 -7.44
C THR A 343 -7.10 -23.77 -6.41
N PRO A 344 -7.18 -24.56 -5.33
CA PRO A 344 -6.06 -24.71 -4.40
C PRO A 344 -4.76 -25.19 -5.07
N GLU A 345 -4.90 -26.09 -6.05
CA GLU A 345 -3.79 -26.66 -6.81
C GLU A 345 -3.05 -25.55 -7.59
N SER A 346 -3.79 -24.67 -8.29
CA SER A 346 -3.18 -23.55 -9.02
C SER A 346 -2.45 -22.56 -8.10
N VAL A 347 -2.91 -22.39 -6.88
CA VAL A 347 -2.24 -21.56 -5.88
C VAL A 347 -0.92 -22.18 -5.42
N VAL A 348 -0.94 -23.48 -5.13
CA VAL A 348 0.23 -24.24 -4.70
C VAL A 348 1.28 -24.31 -5.81
N ASP A 349 0.88 -24.64 -7.03
CA ASP A 349 1.77 -24.71 -8.19
C ASP A 349 2.46 -23.37 -8.46
N SER A 350 1.70 -22.29 -8.46
CA SER A 350 2.23 -20.94 -8.65
C SER A 350 3.17 -20.52 -7.52
N TRP A 351 2.87 -20.91 -6.29
CA TRP A 351 3.73 -20.65 -5.14
C TRP A 351 5.05 -21.43 -5.21
N LEU A 352 5.00 -22.72 -5.56
CA LEU A 352 6.20 -23.56 -5.73
C LEU A 352 7.09 -23.06 -6.87
N GLU A 353 6.49 -22.66 -7.99
CA GLU A 353 7.25 -22.10 -9.12
C GLU A 353 7.93 -20.77 -8.75
N LEU A 354 7.23 -19.91 -8.02
CA LEU A 354 7.79 -18.65 -7.51
C LEU A 354 9.01 -18.88 -6.62
N LEU A 355 8.99 -19.92 -5.77
CA LEU A 355 10.13 -20.28 -4.92
C LEU A 355 11.33 -20.81 -5.70
N LYS A 356 11.10 -21.58 -6.76
CA LYS A 356 12.18 -22.09 -7.65
C LYS A 356 12.90 -20.94 -8.36
N THR A 357 12.17 -19.92 -8.78
CA THR A 357 12.73 -18.73 -9.46
C THR A 357 13.69 -17.99 -8.52
N ARG A 358 13.32 -17.82 -7.25
CA ARG A 358 14.18 -17.20 -6.23
C ARG A 358 15.47 -18.01 -5.99
N GLY A 359 15.38 -19.33 -5.94
CA GLY A 359 16.55 -20.20 -5.74
C GLY A 359 17.59 -20.11 -6.87
N ARG A 360 17.15 -19.87 -8.10
CA ARG A 360 18.04 -19.69 -9.26
C ARG A 360 18.75 -18.34 -9.26
N GLU A 361 18.09 -17.27 -8.82
CA GLU A 361 18.70 -15.93 -8.71
C GLU A 361 19.80 -15.88 -7.63
N VAL A 362 19.63 -16.62 -6.54
CA VAL A 362 20.62 -16.70 -5.46
C VAL A 362 21.84 -17.60 -5.82
N SER A 363 21.66 -18.56 -6.73
CA SER A 363 22.70 -19.50 -7.18
C SER A 363 23.52 -19.00 -8.38
N GLY A 364 23.17 -17.84 -8.91
CA GLY A 364 23.79 -17.23 -10.11
C GLY A 364 24.66 -16.00 -9.83
N ILE A 365 25.06 -15.77 -8.55
CA ILE A 365 26.02 -14.73 -8.15
C ILE A 365 27.38 -15.37 -7.85
#